data_f1a9b05e6235b57600b2408359bef0d6
#
_entry.id   f1a9b05e6235b57600b2408359bef0d6
#
_cell.length_a   1.000
_cell.length_b   1.000
_cell.length_c   1.000
_cell.angle_alpha   90.00
_cell.angle_beta   90.00
_cell.angle_gamma   90.00
#
_symmetry.space_group_name_H-M   'P 1'
#
loop_
_entity.id
_entity.type
_entity.pdbx_description
1 polymer ?
#
loop_
_entity_poly.entity_id
_entity_poly.type
_entity_poly.pdbx_seq_one_letter_code
_entity_poly.pdbx_strand_id
1 'polypeptide(L)'
;MEHTDKRVLVVEDDRLLRRACETSLRRRGLTVLGAGDGVEALRLARAEAPDLILLDVLMPKLTGLEVLQALRGAEATRSIPVLILSNSSSPRDIEAIAALGVAGYWVKANLSLQELGDRVTCLLGV
;
A
#
# COMPACT_ATOMS: atom_id res chain seq x y z
N MET A 1 11.07 18.61 -9.75
CA MET A 1 11.20 17.24 -9.21
C MET A 1 11.29 16.26 -10.36
N GLU A 2 12.27 15.41 -10.34
CA GLU A 2 12.44 14.44 -11.41
C GLU A 2 11.38 13.34 -11.34
N HIS A 3 10.90 12.94 -12.49
CA HIS A 3 10.00 11.80 -12.60
C HIS A 3 10.80 10.50 -12.45
N THR A 4 10.32 9.58 -11.65
CA THR A 4 10.92 8.25 -11.50
C THR A 4 10.05 7.21 -12.19
N ASP A 5 10.63 6.08 -12.57
CA ASP A 5 9.89 4.97 -13.16
C ASP A 5 9.22 4.09 -12.10
N LYS A 6 9.38 4.44 -10.82
CA LYS A 6 8.82 3.65 -9.73
C LYS A 6 7.30 3.81 -9.66
N ARG A 7 6.61 2.68 -9.47
CA ARG A 7 5.16 2.60 -9.42
C ARG A 7 4.70 2.24 -8.01
N VAL A 8 3.71 2.96 -7.52
CA VAL A 8 3.10 2.72 -6.21
C VAL A 8 1.62 2.43 -6.41
N LEU A 9 1.14 1.34 -5.83
CA LEU A 9 -0.29 1.01 -5.80
C LEU A 9 -0.83 1.44 -4.44
N VAL A 10 -1.82 2.33 -4.44
CA VAL A 10 -2.50 2.80 -3.22
C VAL A 10 -3.84 2.07 -3.12
N VAL A 11 -3.99 1.26 -2.07
CA VAL A 11 -5.20 0.48 -1.82
C VAL A 11 -5.92 1.06 -0.62
N GLU A 12 -7.01 1.78 -0.88
CA GLU A 12 -7.77 2.51 0.13
C GLU A 12 -9.22 2.67 -0.35
N ASP A 13 -10.18 2.26 0.48
CA ASP A 13 -11.59 2.37 0.11
C ASP A 13 -12.15 3.79 0.28
N ASP A 14 -11.59 4.59 1.18
CA ASP A 14 -11.96 6.00 1.32
C ASP A 14 -11.41 6.77 0.11
N ARG A 15 -12.33 7.20 -0.76
CA ARG A 15 -11.97 7.88 -2.00
C ARG A 15 -11.19 9.18 -1.79
N LEU A 16 -11.56 9.95 -0.78
CA LEU A 16 -10.89 11.23 -0.50
C LEU A 16 -9.48 11.00 -0.01
N LEU A 17 -9.31 10.07 0.91
CA LEU A 17 -7.98 9.72 1.43
C LEU A 17 -7.11 9.10 0.34
N ARG A 18 -7.67 8.21 -0.47
CA ARG A 18 -6.95 7.60 -1.59
C ARG A 18 -6.43 8.67 -2.55
N ARG A 19 -7.29 9.62 -2.94
CA ARG A 19 -6.90 10.72 -3.83
C ARG A 19 -5.83 11.62 -3.23
N ALA A 20 -5.94 11.91 -1.94
CA ALA A 20 -4.93 12.71 -1.24
C ALA A 20 -3.56 12.01 -1.27
N CYS A 21 -3.53 10.73 -1.00
CA CYS A 21 -2.30 9.93 -1.07
C CYS A 21 -1.74 9.88 -2.49
N GLU A 22 -2.59 9.63 -3.47
CA GLU A 22 -2.19 9.58 -4.88
C GLU A 22 -1.56 10.91 -5.34
N THR A 23 -2.23 12.02 -5.02
CA THR A 23 -1.73 13.35 -5.40
C THR A 23 -0.39 13.65 -4.74
N SER A 24 -0.28 13.37 -3.45
CA SER A 24 0.96 13.59 -2.70
C SER A 24 2.14 12.81 -3.28
N LEU A 25 1.90 11.55 -3.64
CA LEU A 25 2.95 10.70 -4.18
C LEU A 25 3.31 11.07 -5.63
N ARG A 26 2.33 11.46 -6.43
CA ARG A 26 2.59 11.94 -7.80
C ARG A 26 3.46 13.20 -7.80
N ARG A 27 3.28 14.07 -6.82
CA ARG A 27 4.11 15.28 -6.68
C ARG A 27 5.58 14.96 -6.42
N ARG A 28 5.88 13.76 -5.96
CA ARG A 28 7.25 13.29 -5.75
C ARG A 28 7.83 12.58 -6.99
N GLY A 29 7.13 12.64 -8.11
CA GLY A 29 7.58 12.05 -9.37
C GLY A 29 7.27 10.57 -9.53
N LEU A 30 6.44 10.00 -8.65
CA LEU A 30 6.08 8.60 -8.70
C LEU A 30 4.89 8.37 -9.63
N THR A 31 4.85 7.22 -10.29
CA THR A 31 3.66 6.75 -10.99
C THR A 31 2.75 6.06 -9.99
N VAL A 32 1.50 6.50 -9.88
CA VAL A 32 0.59 6.02 -8.85
C VAL A 32 -0.65 5.39 -9.45
N LEU A 33 -0.98 4.20 -8.97
CA LEU A 33 -2.19 3.46 -9.30
C LEU A 33 -3.07 3.43 -8.06
N GLY A 34 -4.38 3.47 -8.23
CA GLY A 34 -5.31 3.45 -7.12
C GLY A 34 -6.28 2.28 -7.20
N ALA A 35 -6.57 1.66 -6.07
CA ALA A 35 -7.59 0.63 -5.94
C ALA A 35 -8.48 0.94 -4.74
N GLY A 36 -9.79 0.78 -4.93
CA GLY A 36 -10.77 1.06 -3.88
C GLY A 36 -11.21 -0.16 -3.08
N ASP A 37 -10.75 -1.35 -3.47
CA ASP A 37 -11.05 -2.60 -2.77
C ASP A 37 -9.98 -3.65 -3.05
N GLY A 38 -10.06 -4.76 -2.32
CA GLY A 38 -9.04 -5.80 -2.41
C GLY A 38 -9.03 -6.56 -3.73
N VAL A 39 -10.18 -6.71 -4.38
CA VAL A 39 -10.28 -7.40 -5.67
C VAL A 39 -9.56 -6.61 -6.74
N GLU A 40 -9.82 -5.31 -6.80
CA GLU A 40 -9.15 -4.39 -7.71
C GLU A 40 -7.64 -4.33 -7.42
N ALA A 41 -7.27 -4.32 -6.15
CA ALA A 41 -5.87 -4.31 -5.73
C ALA A 41 -5.10 -5.51 -6.27
N LEU A 42 -5.67 -6.71 -6.15
CA LEU A 42 -5.02 -7.92 -6.64
C LEU A 42 -4.91 -7.92 -8.16
N ARG A 43 -5.94 -7.43 -8.84
CA ARG A 43 -5.91 -7.32 -10.30
C ARG A 43 -4.78 -6.39 -10.76
N LEU A 44 -4.69 -5.22 -10.16
CA LEU A 44 -3.66 -4.23 -10.50
C LEU A 44 -2.26 -4.69 -10.11
N ALA A 45 -2.10 -5.34 -8.97
CA ALA A 45 -0.80 -5.85 -8.55
C ALA A 45 -0.24 -6.86 -9.55
N ARG A 46 -1.09 -7.72 -10.10
CA ARG A 46 -0.69 -8.71 -11.10
C ARG A 46 -0.42 -8.07 -12.46
N ALA A 47 -1.30 -7.14 -12.88
CA ALA A 47 -1.22 -6.54 -14.21
C ALA A 47 -0.10 -5.51 -14.34
N GLU A 48 0.15 -4.73 -13.29
CA GLU A 48 1.03 -3.57 -13.36
C GLU A 48 2.36 -3.75 -12.62
N ALA A 49 2.50 -4.80 -11.84
CA ALA A 49 3.72 -5.11 -11.08
C ALA A 49 4.31 -3.88 -10.36
N PRO A 50 3.57 -3.28 -9.41
CA PRO A 50 4.07 -2.09 -8.71
C PRO A 50 5.32 -2.39 -7.90
N ASP A 51 6.10 -1.35 -7.64
CA ASP A 51 7.33 -1.46 -6.84
C ASP A 51 7.04 -1.39 -5.34
N LEU A 52 5.89 -0.88 -4.96
CA LEU A 52 5.43 -0.79 -3.58
C LEU A 52 3.91 -0.73 -3.55
N ILE A 53 3.32 -1.38 -2.55
CA ILE A 53 1.88 -1.32 -2.30
C ILE A 53 1.63 -0.68 -0.95
N LEU A 54 0.78 0.36 -0.93
CA LEU A 54 0.22 0.91 0.30
C LEU A 54 -1.12 0.24 0.52
N LEU A 55 -1.30 -0.44 1.63
CA LEU A 55 -2.47 -1.30 1.84
C LEU A 55 -3.20 -0.95 3.12
N ASP A 56 -4.47 -0.59 3.00
CA ASP A 56 -5.37 -0.43 4.14
C ASP A 56 -5.86 -1.80 4.60
N VAL A 57 -5.89 -2.02 5.91
CA VAL A 57 -6.33 -3.30 6.48
C VAL A 57 -7.84 -3.43 6.50
N LEU A 58 -8.57 -2.33 6.74
CA LEU A 58 -10.04 -2.35 6.83
C LEU A 58 -10.67 -1.89 5.52
N MET A 59 -11.09 -2.86 4.70
CA MET A 59 -11.73 -2.60 3.42
C MET A 59 -12.90 -3.54 3.18
N PRO A 60 -13.89 -3.13 2.35
CA PRO A 60 -14.97 -4.01 1.95
C PRO A 60 -14.46 -5.11 1.00
N LYS A 61 -15.24 -6.16 0.82
CA LYS A 61 -15.01 -7.33 -0.03
C LYS A 61 -13.88 -8.22 0.49
N LEU A 62 -12.62 -7.75 0.40
CA LEU A 62 -11.48 -8.45 0.95
C LEU A 62 -10.78 -7.55 1.96
N THR A 63 -10.46 -8.09 3.14
CA THR A 63 -9.68 -7.36 4.13
C THR A 63 -8.24 -7.20 3.66
N GLY A 64 -7.51 -6.24 4.25
CA GLY A 64 -6.10 -6.06 3.95
C GLY A 64 -5.28 -7.32 4.22
N LEU A 65 -5.61 -8.06 5.28
CA LEU A 65 -4.94 -9.32 5.58
C LEU A 65 -5.16 -10.35 4.47
N GLU A 66 -6.39 -10.48 3.98
CA GLU A 66 -6.70 -11.39 2.86
C GLU A 66 -5.96 -11.00 1.59
N VAL A 67 -5.88 -9.69 1.29
CA VAL A 67 -5.12 -9.19 0.14
C VAL A 67 -3.64 -9.54 0.30
N LEU A 68 -3.08 -9.31 1.48
CA LEU A 68 -1.67 -9.60 1.76
C LEU A 68 -1.38 -11.09 1.63
N GLN A 69 -2.26 -11.95 2.14
CA GLN A 69 -2.13 -13.40 2.00
C GLN A 69 -2.11 -13.81 0.53
N ALA A 70 -3.01 -13.24 -0.29
CA ALA A 70 -3.07 -13.54 -1.71
C ALA A 70 -1.80 -13.05 -2.44
N LEU A 71 -1.29 -11.86 -2.09
CA LEU A 71 -0.06 -11.33 -2.67
C LEU A 71 1.14 -12.25 -2.37
N ARG A 72 1.27 -12.70 -1.13
CA ARG A 72 2.38 -13.56 -0.72
C ARG A 72 2.26 -14.99 -1.25
N GLY A 73 1.04 -15.42 -1.57
CA GLY A 73 0.78 -16.74 -2.13
C GLY A 73 1.00 -16.88 -3.63
N ALA A 74 1.18 -15.77 -4.36
CA ALA A 74 1.36 -15.78 -5.80
C ALA A 74 2.80 -15.41 -6.17
N GLU A 75 3.41 -16.16 -7.05
CA GLU A 75 4.80 -15.94 -7.47
C GLU A 75 5.02 -14.55 -8.05
N ALA A 76 4.07 -14.05 -8.83
CA ALA A 76 4.17 -12.75 -9.50
C ALA A 76 4.19 -11.57 -8.53
N THR A 77 3.66 -11.73 -7.31
CA THR A 77 3.44 -10.62 -6.38
C THR A 77 4.11 -10.81 -5.02
N ARG A 78 4.60 -11.99 -4.70
CA ARG A 78 5.08 -12.32 -3.36
C ARG A 78 6.29 -11.49 -2.89
N SER A 79 7.03 -10.91 -3.81
CA SER A 79 8.23 -10.12 -3.49
C SER A 79 7.96 -8.62 -3.45
N ILE A 80 6.74 -8.17 -3.77
CA ILE A 80 6.41 -6.74 -3.76
C ILE A 80 6.35 -6.25 -2.32
N PRO A 81 7.13 -5.22 -1.94
CA PRO A 81 7.06 -4.66 -0.59
C PRO A 81 5.68 -4.02 -0.34
N VAL A 82 5.15 -4.25 0.84
CA VAL A 82 3.84 -3.74 1.26
C VAL A 82 4.01 -2.91 2.52
N LEU A 83 3.53 -1.67 2.48
CA LEU A 83 3.43 -0.79 3.64
C LEU A 83 1.99 -0.75 4.09
N ILE A 84 1.74 -1.17 5.32
CA ILE A 84 0.39 -1.24 5.87
C ILE A 84 0.00 0.09 6.50
N LEU A 85 -1.19 0.57 6.14
CA LEU A 85 -1.81 1.72 6.77
C LEU A 85 -3.10 1.27 7.41
N SER A 86 -3.29 1.54 8.70
CA SER A 86 -4.50 1.10 9.39
C SER A 86 -4.80 1.99 10.60
N ASN A 87 -6.09 2.11 10.93
CA ASN A 87 -6.52 2.69 12.19
C ASN A 87 -6.65 1.62 13.27
N SER A 88 -6.47 0.36 12.90
CA SER A 88 -6.54 -0.75 13.84
C SER A 88 -5.20 -0.96 14.53
N SER A 89 -5.25 -1.21 15.83
CA SER A 89 -4.08 -1.56 16.62
C SER A 89 -4.24 -2.94 17.27
N SER A 90 -5.10 -3.79 16.71
CA SER A 90 -5.32 -5.14 17.22
C SER A 90 -4.01 -5.94 17.19
N PRO A 91 -3.52 -6.43 18.35
CA PRO A 91 -2.28 -7.22 18.38
C PRO A 91 -2.34 -8.47 17.51
N ARG A 92 -3.51 -9.09 17.41
CA ARG A 92 -3.72 -10.28 16.58
C ARG A 92 -3.52 -9.97 15.10
N ASP A 93 -4.07 -8.86 14.63
CA ASP A 93 -3.94 -8.44 13.23
C ASP A 93 -2.49 -8.06 12.92
N ILE A 94 -1.85 -7.34 13.83
CA ILE A 94 -0.44 -6.94 13.68
C ILE A 94 0.45 -8.16 13.58
N GLU A 95 0.25 -9.17 14.43
CA GLU A 95 1.02 -10.40 14.40
C GLU A 95 0.83 -11.18 13.10
N ALA A 96 -0.43 -11.31 12.65
CA ALA A 96 -0.75 -12.02 11.40
C ALA A 96 -0.11 -11.33 10.19
N ILE A 97 -0.17 -10.00 10.15
CA ILE A 97 0.43 -9.20 9.08
C ILE A 97 1.95 -9.32 9.11
N ALA A 98 2.55 -9.19 10.28
CA ALA A 98 4.00 -9.29 10.44
C ALA A 98 4.54 -10.65 9.99
N ALA A 99 3.79 -11.72 10.26
CA ALA A 99 4.16 -13.08 9.86
C ALA A 99 4.25 -13.25 8.33
N LEU A 100 3.52 -12.44 7.57
CA LEU A 100 3.52 -12.48 6.11
C LEU A 100 4.61 -11.58 5.50
N GLY A 101 5.31 -10.81 6.32
CA GLY A 101 6.40 -9.95 5.87
C GLY A 101 5.91 -8.65 5.24
N VAL A 102 6.08 -7.53 5.93
CA VAL A 102 5.72 -6.20 5.44
C VAL A 102 6.88 -5.24 5.61
N ALA A 103 6.91 -4.18 4.79
CA ALA A 103 7.93 -3.15 4.86
C ALA A 103 7.72 -2.19 6.03
N GLY A 104 6.50 -2.09 6.53
CA GLY A 104 6.17 -1.27 7.68
C GLY A 104 4.68 -1.34 8.00
N TYR A 105 4.33 -0.90 9.21
CA TYR A 105 2.96 -0.83 9.69
C TYR A 105 2.76 0.54 10.33
N TRP A 106 1.80 1.31 9.83
CA TRP A 106 1.56 2.66 10.32
C TRP A 106 0.10 2.88 10.68
N VAL A 107 -0.11 3.59 11.79
CA VAL A 107 -1.44 4.00 12.21
C VAL A 107 -1.81 5.25 11.44
N LYS A 108 -2.90 5.20 10.67
CA LYS A 108 -3.37 6.30 9.81
C LYS A 108 -3.53 7.62 10.56
N ALA A 109 -4.06 7.59 11.78
CA ALA A 109 -4.34 8.79 12.56
C ALA A 109 -3.09 9.59 12.90
N ASN A 110 -1.92 8.96 12.89
CA ASN A 110 -0.64 9.59 13.28
C ASN A 110 0.21 9.97 12.07
N LEU A 111 -0.29 9.79 10.84
CA LEU A 111 0.51 9.94 9.64
C LEU A 111 0.10 11.17 8.85
N SER A 112 1.05 12.07 8.60
CA SER A 112 0.85 13.16 7.64
C SER A 112 1.16 12.67 6.24
N LEU A 113 0.63 13.36 5.22
CA LEU A 113 0.92 13.04 3.82
C LEU A 113 2.39 13.24 3.50
N GLN A 114 3.03 14.22 4.13
CA GLN A 114 4.46 14.44 3.93
C GLN A 114 5.28 13.28 4.47
N GLU A 115 4.97 12.81 5.68
CA GLU A 115 5.64 11.66 6.28
C GLU A 115 5.43 10.39 5.45
N LEU A 116 4.21 10.20 4.92
CA LEU A 116 3.91 9.08 4.03
C LEU A 116 4.81 9.13 2.79
N GLY A 117 4.90 10.28 2.15
CA GLY A 117 5.75 10.47 0.98
C GLY A 117 7.22 10.22 1.28
N ASP A 118 7.71 10.72 2.42
CA ASP A 118 9.09 10.50 2.85
C ASP A 118 9.38 9.01 3.06
N ARG A 119 8.47 8.30 3.70
CA ARG A 119 8.62 6.87 3.94
C ARG A 119 8.62 6.07 2.64
N VAL A 120 7.70 6.40 1.74
CA VAL A 120 7.59 5.71 0.45
C VAL A 120 8.84 5.92 -0.40
N THR A 121 9.32 7.15 -0.51
CA THR A 121 10.53 7.43 -1.29
C THR A 121 11.76 6.76 -0.67
N CYS A 122 11.84 6.71 0.64
CA CYS A 122 12.91 6.01 1.35
C CYS A 122 12.89 4.50 1.02
N LEU A 123 11.72 3.87 1.08
CA LEU A 123 11.57 2.44 0.78
C LEU A 123 11.89 2.11 -0.68
N LEU A 124 11.60 3.03 -1.59
CA LEU A 124 11.86 2.86 -3.01
C LEU A 124 13.30 3.24 -3.41
N GLY A 125 14.03 3.88 -2.53
CA GLY A 125 15.39 4.31 -2.81
C GLY A 125 15.49 5.50 -3.76
N VAL A 126 14.47 6.35 -3.75
CA VAL A 126 14.43 7.51 -4.64
C VAL A 126 14.36 8.83 -3.89
#